data_338de15eafea40618c84de13d1e7ad99
#
_entry.id   338de15eafea40618c84de13d1e7ad99
#
_cell.length_a   1.000
_cell.length_b   1.000
_cell.length_c   1.000
_cell.angle_alpha   90.00
_cell.angle_beta   90.00
_cell.angle_gamma   90.00
#
_symmetry.space_group_name_H-M   'P 1'
#
loop_
_entity.id
_entity.type
_entity.pdbx_description
1 polymer ?
#
loop_
_entity_poly.entity_id
_entity_poly.type
_entity_poly.pdbx_seq_one_letter_code
_entity_poly.pdbx_strand_id
1 'polypeptide(L)'
;MLDFIYYPVSAVLWLWHTAFSSVLGAGSGLAWVLAIVFLVMTLRALLIRPFMAQLRFQRTMAEIQPEIKEIQRKHAGDREKQAAEIQKLQQEKGFNVLLGCLPLVGQSLVFIGLYHVLRSFKNPHVANYVFSTTQVQSFLDAKLFGVHLSATLATAGGSLGSVAVVAIPLMIIAAVATHFTARASVARQPKPANDAAAQQTRIMNMLSQWVFPLGVLVFGPVMPVAILLYFVTQNAWTFAQQHLIYGREDKAGVAVRATGIES
;
A
#
# COMPACT_ATOMS: atom_id res chain seq x y z
N MET A 1 -18.14 -13.73 2.82
CA MET A 1 -17.87 -13.06 4.09
C MET A 1 -17.24 -11.66 3.98
N LEU A 2 -16.48 -11.37 2.91
CA LEU A 2 -15.87 -10.04 2.69
C LEU A 2 -16.57 -9.23 1.59
N ASP A 3 -17.84 -9.50 1.35
CA ASP A 3 -18.63 -8.87 0.29
C ASP A 3 -18.74 -7.35 0.46
N PHE A 4 -18.69 -6.87 1.71
CA PHE A 4 -18.63 -5.44 2.04
C PHE A 4 -17.37 -4.73 1.50
N ILE A 5 -16.32 -5.50 1.10
CA ILE A 5 -15.10 -4.99 0.44
C ILE A 5 -15.17 -5.24 -1.05
N TYR A 6 -15.62 -6.43 -1.46
CA TYR A 6 -15.60 -6.86 -2.86
C TYR A 6 -16.54 -6.00 -3.72
N TYR A 7 -17.76 -5.70 -3.22
CA TYR A 7 -18.69 -4.86 -3.96
C TYR A 7 -18.20 -3.41 -4.14
N PRO A 8 -17.74 -2.67 -3.12
CA PRO A 8 -17.21 -1.32 -3.32
C PRO A 8 -15.99 -1.29 -4.26
N VAL A 9 -15.05 -2.21 -4.10
CA VAL A 9 -13.87 -2.29 -4.99
C VAL A 9 -14.29 -2.59 -6.43
N SER A 10 -15.21 -3.54 -6.61
CA SER A 10 -15.79 -3.89 -7.90
C SER A 10 -16.54 -2.69 -8.51
N ALA A 11 -17.33 -1.95 -7.73
CA ALA A 11 -18.07 -0.79 -8.20
C ALA A 11 -17.16 0.36 -8.67
N VAL A 12 -16.09 0.65 -7.94
CA VAL A 12 -15.11 1.67 -8.35
C VAL A 12 -14.37 1.24 -9.61
N LEU A 13 -13.97 -0.03 -9.71
CA LEU A 13 -13.33 -0.57 -10.90
C LEU A 13 -14.28 -0.50 -12.11
N TRP A 14 -15.53 -0.90 -11.93
CA TRP A 14 -16.59 -0.84 -12.94
C TRP A 14 -16.83 0.59 -13.44
N LEU A 15 -16.92 1.56 -12.50
CA LEU A 15 -17.12 2.97 -12.82
C LEU A 15 -16.02 3.48 -13.76
N TRP A 16 -14.75 3.26 -13.41
CA TRP A 16 -13.63 3.71 -14.22
C TRP A 16 -13.51 2.96 -15.52
N HIS A 17 -13.75 1.63 -15.52
CA HIS A 17 -13.77 0.87 -16.75
C HIS A 17 -14.88 1.39 -17.71
N THR A 18 -16.07 1.66 -17.19
CA THR A 18 -17.19 2.19 -18.01
C THR A 18 -16.83 3.57 -18.57
N ALA A 19 -16.24 4.44 -17.75
CA ALA A 19 -15.80 5.76 -18.19
C ALA A 19 -14.73 5.69 -19.28
N PHE A 20 -13.71 4.83 -19.14
CA PHE A 20 -12.65 4.73 -20.16
C PHE A 20 -13.08 3.94 -21.38
N SER A 21 -13.94 2.94 -21.22
CA SER A 21 -14.44 2.15 -22.35
C SER A 21 -15.35 2.96 -23.29
N SER A 22 -16.01 3.99 -22.78
CA SER A 22 -16.82 4.90 -23.62
C SER A 22 -15.98 5.69 -24.62
N VAL A 23 -14.69 5.92 -24.32
CA VAL A 23 -13.74 6.68 -25.17
C VAL A 23 -12.84 5.75 -25.95
N LEU A 24 -12.34 4.68 -25.33
CA LEU A 24 -11.32 3.78 -25.89
C LEU A 24 -11.90 2.52 -26.51
N GLY A 25 -13.20 2.27 -26.33
CA GLY A 25 -13.89 1.07 -26.76
C GLY A 25 -13.91 -0.01 -25.67
N ALA A 26 -15.01 -0.78 -25.62
CA ALA A 26 -15.29 -1.77 -24.59
C ALA A 26 -14.29 -2.95 -24.56
N GLY A 27 -13.63 -3.27 -25.69
CA GLY A 27 -12.60 -4.32 -25.80
C GLY A 27 -11.17 -3.85 -25.56
N SER A 28 -10.98 -2.56 -25.23
CA SER A 28 -9.65 -1.99 -25.09
C SER A 28 -8.96 -2.44 -23.79
N GLY A 29 -7.80 -3.12 -23.92
CA GLY A 29 -6.94 -3.44 -22.78
C GLY A 29 -6.47 -2.18 -22.04
N LEU A 30 -6.29 -1.06 -22.74
CA LEU A 30 -5.91 0.21 -22.14
C LEU A 30 -7.01 0.77 -21.23
N ALA A 31 -8.30 0.56 -21.56
CA ALA A 31 -9.42 0.94 -20.70
C ALA A 31 -9.36 0.21 -19.34
N TRP A 32 -9.03 -1.06 -19.34
CA TRP A 32 -8.83 -1.85 -18.12
C TRP A 32 -7.59 -1.43 -17.33
N VAL A 33 -6.48 -1.16 -18.02
CA VAL A 33 -5.25 -0.64 -17.39
C VAL A 33 -5.53 0.67 -16.67
N LEU A 34 -6.18 1.63 -17.34
CA LEU A 34 -6.55 2.91 -16.75
C LEU A 34 -7.57 2.73 -15.61
N ALA A 35 -8.53 1.82 -15.75
CA ALA A 35 -9.48 1.54 -14.68
C ALA A 35 -8.78 1.04 -13.40
N ILE A 36 -7.77 0.17 -13.52
CA ILE A 36 -6.96 -0.30 -12.37
C ILE A 36 -6.16 0.86 -11.77
N VAL A 37 -5.52 1.67 -12.60
CA VAL A 37 -4.74 2.85 -12.14
C VAL A 37 -5.64 3.82 -11.38
N PHE A 38 -6.78 4.19 -11.94
CA PHE A 38 -7.70 5.15 -11.34
C PHE A 38 -8.47 4.57 -10.14
N LEU A 39 -8.71 3.27 -10.09
CA LEU A 39 -9.16 2.58 -8.88
C LEU A 39 -8.19 2.84 -7.73
N VAL A 40 -6.88 2.57 -7.95
CA VAL A 40 -5.85 2.80 -6.93
C VAL A 40 -5.83 4.26 -6.50
N MET A 41 -5.84 5.20 -7.45
CA MET A 41 -5.83 6.64 -7.17
C MET A 41 -7.06 7.06 -6.34
N THR A 42 -8.25 6.59 -6.69
CA THR A 42 -9.50 6.90 -5.99
C THR A 42 -9.47 6.38 -4.55
N LEU A 43 -9.13 5.11 -4.36
CA LEU A 43 -9.07 4.52 -3.03
C LEU A 43 -7.99 5.16 -2.17
N ARG A 44 -6.84 5.51 -2.75
CA ARG A 44 -5.78 6.25 -2.08
C ARG A 44 -6.18 7.68 -1.71
N ALA A 45 -6.92 8.35 -2.58
CA ALA A 45 -7.46 9.68 -2.31
C ALA A 45 -8.45 9.65 -1.13
N LEU A 46 -9.33 8.64 -1.08
CA LEU A 46 -10.23 8.42 0.06
C LEU A 46 -9.48 8.13 1.36
N LEU A 47 -8.33 7.44 1.28
CA LEU A 47 -7.49 7.10 2.43
C LEU A 47 -6.49 8.21 2.83
N ILE A 48 -6.51 9.39 2.21
CA ILE A 48 -5.62 10.51 2.58
C ILE A 48 -5.86 10.95 4.05
N ARG A 49 -7.12 11.05 4.49
CA ARG A 49 -7.44 11.45 5.88
C ARG A 49 -6.86 10.50 6.92
N PRO A 50 -7.10 9.17 6.86
CA PRO A 50 -6.46 8.22 7.78
C PRO A 50 -4.92 8.21 7.65
N PHE A 51 -4.37 8.42 6.47
CA PHE A 51 -2.93 8.57 6.30
C PHE A 51 -2.36 9.80 7.04
N MET A 52 -3.03 10.94 6.96
CA MET A 52 -2.64 12.13 7.72
C MET A 52 -2.77 11.94 9.24
N ALA A 53 -3.75 11.14 9.70
CA ALA A 53 -3.86 10.75 11.10
C ALA A 53 -2.68 9.87 11.54
N GLN A 54 -2.24 8.95 10.69
CA GLN A 54 -1.03 8.12 10.93
C GLN A 54 0.23 8.97 11.03
N LEU A 55 0.41 9.97 10.18
CA LEU A 55 1.56 10.87 10.26
C LEU A 55 1.57 11.66 11.59
N ARG A 56 0.42 12.18 12.00
CA ARG A 56 0.27 12.84 13.31
C ARG A 56 0.64 11.89 14.45
N PHE A 57 0.13 10.65 14.39
CA PHE A 57 0.47 9.61 15.34
C PHE A 57 1.99 9.37 15.42
N GLN A 58 2.67 9.24 14.28
CA GLN A 58 4.14 9.06 14.25
C GLN A 58 4.89 10.23 14.87
N ARG A 59 4.43 11.47 14.67
CA ARG A 59 5.02 12.67 15.28
C ARG A 59 4.83 12.68 16.78
N THR A 60 3.59 12.49 17.25
CA THR A 60 3.33 12.42 18.70
C THR A 60 4.14 11.33 19.37
N MET A 61 4.31 10.15 18.68
CA MET A 61 5.22 9.12 19.18
C MET A 61 6.67 9.57 19.28
N ALA A 62 7.15 10.35 18.33
CA ALA A 62 8.50 10.89 18.38
C ALA A 62 8.67 11.90 19.54
N GLU A 63 7.65 12.73 19.78
CA GLU A 63 7.63 13.73 20.85
C GLU A 63 7.63 13.09 22.25
N ILE A 64 6.85 12.02 22.47
CA ILE A 64 6.78 11.34 23.78
C ILE A 64 7.91 10.33 24.04
N GLN A 65 8.77 10.08 23.05
CA GLN A 65 9.91 9.16 23.17
C GLN A 65 10.83 9.43 24.38
N PRO A 66 11.21 10.69 24.69
CA PRO A 66 12.04 10.97 25.87
C PRO A 66 11.31 10.60 27.17
N GLU A 67 9.99 10.89 27.29
CA GLU A 67 9.19 10.55 28.47
C GLU A 67 9.10 9.01 28.62
N ILE A 68 8.91 8.28 27.52
CA ILE A 68 8.94 6.80 27.52
C ILE A 68 10.29 6.27 28.03
N LYS A 69 11.41 6.84 27.58
CA LYS A 69 12.75 6.44 28.04
C LYS A 69 12.93 6.67 29.53
N GLU A 70 12.42 7.76 30.07
CA GLU A 70 12.47 8.06 31.49
C GLU A 70 11.67 7.07 32.32
N ILE A 71 10.43 6.73 31.90
CA ILE A 71 9.61 5.69 32.53
C ILE A 71 10.35 4.34 32.53
N GLN A 72 10.94 3.96 31.42
CA GLN A 72 11.70 2.71 31.31
C GLN A 72 12.92 2.68 32.23
N ARG A 73 13.64 3.81 32.35
CA ARG A 73 14.77 3.94 33.28
C ARG A 73 14.31 3.88 34.75
N LYS A 74 13.22 4.58 35.07
CA LYS A 74 12.69 4.67 36.44
C LYS A 74 12.18 3.32 36.97
N HIS A 75 11.61 2.50 36.09
CA HIS A 75 11.06 1.17 36.41
C HIS A 75 11.90 0.06 35.81
N ALA A 76 13.23 0.20 35.75
CA ALA A 76 14.13 -0.81 35.25
C ALA A 76 13.96 -2.13 36.04
N GLY A 77 13.60 -3.22 35.34
CA GLY A 77 13.32 -4.53 35.96
C GLY A 77 11.85 -4.85 36.25
N ASP A 78 10.94 -3.85 36.22
CA ASP A 78 9.50 -4.06 36.42
C ASP A 78 8.73 -3.76 35.11
N ARG A 79 8.61 -4.80 34.26
CA ARG A 79 7.95 -4.66 32.94
C ARG A 79 6.47 -4.33 33.05
N GLU A 80 5.82 -4.75 34.12
CA GLU A 80 4.39 -4.54 34.32
C GLU A 80 4.11 -3.05 34.62
N LYS A 81 4.89 -2.46 35.54
CA LYS A 81 4.82 -1.03 35.83
C LYS A 81 5.24 -0.17 34.62
N GLN A 82 6.28 -0.56 33.88
CA GLN A 82 6.64 0.13 32.64
C GLN A 82 5.48 0.18 31.66
N ALA A 83 4.83 -0.97 31.41
CA ALA A 83 3.70 -1.04 30.48
C ALA A 83 2.52 -0.18 30.96
N ALA A 84 2.18 -0.24 32.24
CA ALA A 84 1.09 0.54 32.83
C ALA A 84 1.33 2.06 32.74
N GLU A 85 2.53 2.51 33.10
CA GLU A 85 2.89 3.94 33.02
C GLU A 85 2.99 4.46 31.60
N ILE A 86 3.52 3.66 30.65
CA ILE A 86 3.53 4.00 29.22
C ILE A 86 2.10 4.09 28.68
N GLN A 87 1.23 3.14 29.05
CA GLN A 87 -0.17 3.18 28.64
C GLN A 87 -0.90 4.42 29.18
N LYS A 88 -0.63 4.78 30.45
CA LYS A 88 -1.18 5.99 31.07
C LYS A 88 -0.73 7.25 30.32
N LEU A 89 0.58 7.39 30.06
CA LEU A 89 1.13 8.49 29.26
C LEU A 89 0.46 8.59 27.88
N GLN A 90 0.26 7.44 27.20
CA GLN A 90 -0.41 7.40 25.90
C GLN A 90 -1.85 7.87 26.00
N GLN A 91 -2.59 7.50 27.06
CA GLN A 91 -3.97 7.94 27.29
C GLN A 91 -4.03 9.44 27.60
N GLU A 92 -3.14 9.96 28.46
CA GLU A 92 -3.05 11.38 28.80
C GLU A 92 -2.75 12.27 27.58
N LYS A 93 -1.94 11.78 26.63
CA LYS A 93 -1.64 12.46 25.36
C LYS A 93 -2.70 12.22 24.28
N GLY A 94 -3.82 11.57 24.60
CA GLY A 94 -4.90 11.26 23.64
C GLY A 94 -4.48 10.26 22.54
N PHE A 95 -3.57 9.38 22.84
CA PHE A 95 -2.90 8.51 21.89
C PHE A 95 -3.67 7.21 21.65
N ASN A 96 -4.03 6.96 20.41
CA ASN A 96 -4.70 5.71 20.01
C ASN A 96 -3.80 4.89 19.08
N VAL A 97 -3.24 3.81 19.62
CA VAL A 97 -2.36 2.87 18.89
C VAL A 97 -3.02 2.29 17.64
N LEU A 98 -4.36 2.11 17.68
CA LEU A 98 -5.12 1.58 16.54
C LEU A 98 -5.08 2.51 15.32
N LEU A 99 -4.95 3.83 15.51
CA LEU A 99 -4.81 4.78 14.41
C LEU A 99 -3.51 4.58 13.64
N GLY A 100 -2.47 4.05 14.28
CA GLY A 100 -1.18 3.77 13.63
C GLY A 100 -1.23 2.62 12.62
N CYS A 101 -2.06 1.60 12.85
CA CYS A 101 -2.17 0.44 11.96
C CYS A 101 -3.31 0.55 10.93
N LEU A 102 -4.22 1.52 11.10
CA LEU A 102 -5.42 1.68 10.25
C LEU A 102 -5.10 1.75 8.74
N PRO A 103 -4.07 2.48 8.26
CA PRO A 103 -3.75 2.52 6.84
C PRO A 103 -3.24 1.18 6.31
N LEU A 104 -2.51 0.40 7.12
CA LEU A 104 -2.04 -0.92 6.72
C LEU A 104 -3.22 -1.88 6.54
N VAL A 105 -4.18 -1.87 7.48
CA VAL A 105 -5.41 -2.66 7.38
C VAL A 105 -6.21 -2.24 6.16
N GLY A 106 -6.47 -0.94 5.98
CA GLY A 106 -7.19 -0.41 4.81
C GLY A 106 -6.54 -0.81 3.48
N GLN A 107 -5.20 -0.72 3.41
CA GLN A 107 -4.46 -1.13 2.23
C GLN A 107 -4.56 -2.63 1.95
N SER A 108 -4.49 -3.46 2.98
CA SER A 108 -4.65 -4.92 2.84
C SER A 108 -6.03 -5.29 2.34
N LEU A 109 -7.08 -4.62 2.84
CA LEU A 109 -8.46 -4.84 2.41
C LEU A 109 -8.67 -4.47 0.93
N VAL A 110 -8.10 -3.35 0.48
CA VAL A 110 -8.12 -2.95 -0.93
C VAL A 110 -7.42 -3.99 -1.82
N PHE A 111 -6.25 -4.45 -1.41
CA PHE A 111 -5.51 -5.48 -2.15
C PHE A 111 -6.29 -6.79 -2.23
N ILE A 112 -6.80 -7.28 -1.10
CA ILE A 112 -7.60 -8.51 -1.03
C ILE A 112 -8.86 -8.38 -1.91
N GLY A 113 -9.54 -7.23 -1.85
CA GLY A 113 -10.72 -6.94 -2.66
C GLY A 113 -10.43 -6.99 -4.14
N LEU A 114 -9.41 -6.26 -4.60
CA LEU A 114 -9.04 -6.23 -6.02
C LEU A 114 -8.55 -7.60 -6.51
N TYR A 115 -7.67 -8.25 -5.73
CA TYR A 115 -7.17 -9.58 -6.08
C TYR A 115 -8.31 -10.58 -6.22
N HIS A 116 -9.25 -10.58 -5.28
CA HIS A 116 -10.40 -11.48 -5.31
C HIS A 116 -11.30 -11.20 -6.52
N VAL A 117 -11.66 -9.93 -6.77
CA VAL A 117 -12.50 -9.54 -7.90
C VAL A 117 -11.87 -9.93 -9.23
N LEU A 118 -10.59 -9.59 -9.45
CA LEU A 118 -9.92 -9.92 -10.72
C LEU A 118 -9.68 -11.42 -10.90
N ARG A 119 -9.39 -12.14 -9.81
CA ARG A 119 -9.20 -13.59 -9.88
C ARG A 119 -10.50 -14.38 -10.06
N SER A 120 -11.63 -13.79 -9.72
CA SER A 120 -12.95 -14.41 -9.89
C SER A 120 -13.47 -14.29 -11.33
N PHE A 121 -12.83 -13.47 -12.18
CA PHE A 121 -13.12 -13.44 -13.63
C PHE A 121 -12.54 -14.69 -14.33
N LYS A 122 -13.25 -15.82 -14.23
CA LYS A 122 -12.81 -17.11 -14.78
C LYS A 122 -13.69 -17.61 -15.91
N ASN A 123 -14.99 -17.32 -15.83
CA ASN A 123 -15.99 -17.80 -16.77
C ASN A 123 -16.67 -16.59 -17.41
N PRO A 124 -16.53 -16.40 -18.74
CA PRO A 124 -17.12 -15.29 -19.45
C PRO A 124 -18.65 -15.31 -19.46
N HIS A 125 -19.26 -16.47 -19.18
CA HIS A 125 -20.72 -16.65 -19.19
C HIS A 125 -21.36 -16.35 -17.83
N VAL A 126 -20.59 -15.96 -16.82
CA VAL A 126 -21.08 -15.68 -15.47
C VAL A 126 -20.77 -14.24 -15.10
N ALA A 127 -21.82 -13.49 -14.72
CA ALA A 127 -21.66 -12.15 -14.15
C ALA A 127 -20.89 -12.21 -12.83
N ASN A 128 -20.11 -11.17 -12.53
CA ASN A 128 -19.23 -11.13 -11.37
C ASN A 128 -19.38 -9.82 -10.62
N TYR A 129 -19.92 -9.86 -9.41
CA TYR A 129 -20.26 -8.68 -8.61
C TYR A 129 -21.12 -7.68 -9.42
N VAL A 130 -20.59 -6.50 -9.73
CA VAL A 130 -21.27 -5.48 -10.53
C VAL A 130 -21.01 -5.61 -12.04
N PHE A 131 -20.13 -6.54 -12.47
CA PHE A 131 -19.77 -6.73 -13.88
C PHE A 131 -20.71 -7.67 -14.58
N SER A 132 -21.18 -7.26 -15.76
CA SER A 132 -21.93 -8.12 -16.69
C SER A 132 -21.02 -9.17 -17.33
N THR A 133 -21.62 -10.21 -17.91
CA THR A 133 -20.90 -11.25 -18.66
C THR A 133 -20.04 -10.67 -19.80
N THR A 134 -20.54 -9.66 -20.51
CA THR A 134 -19.80 -8.94 -21.56
C THR A 134 -18.55 -8.23 -21.01
N GLN A 135 -18.63 -7.64 -19.84
CA GLN A 135 -17.47 -6.98 -19.20
C GLN A 135 -16.47 -7.99 -18.65
N VAL A 136 -16.94 -9.12 -18.12
CA VAL A 136 -16.06 -10.24 -17.72
C VAL A 136 -15.29 -10.76 -18.92
N GLN A 137 -15.98 -11.00 -20.06
CA GLN A 137 -15.33 -11.40 -21.31
C GLN A 137 -14.31 -10.33 -21.76
N SER A 138 -14.70 -9.06 -21.76
CA SER A 138 -13.81 -7.94 -22.13
C SER A 138 -12.52 -7.93 -21.29
N PHE A 139 -12.59 -8.22 -19.99
CA PHE A 139 -11.40 -8.33 -19.14
C PHE A 139 -10.52 -9.51 -19.51
N LEU A 140 -11.13 -10.67 -19.77
CA LEU A 140 -10.38 -11.88 -20.15
C LEU A 140 -9.65 -11.71 -21.49
N ASP A 141 -10.24 -10.94 -22.40
CA ASP A 141 -9.65 -10.62 -23.71
C ASP A 141 -8.68 -9.41 -23.66
N ALA A 142 -8.74 -8.64 -22.58
CA ALA A 142 -7.93 -7.42 -22.41
C ALA A 142 -6.42 -7.74 -22.40
N LYS A 143 -5.65 -7.02 -23.21
CA LYS A 143 -4.22 -7.21 -23.36
C LYS A 143 -3.44 -5.93 -23.08
N LEU A 144 -2.28 -6.10 -22.44
CA LEU A 144 -1.25 -5.09 -22.30
C LEU A 144 0.00 -5.56 -23.06
N PHE A 145 0.41 -4.81 -24.08
CA PHE A 145 1.51 -5.21 -24.98
C PHE A 145 1.38 -6.62 -25.56
N GLY A 146 0.16 -7.01 -25.92
CA GLY A 146 -0.14 -8.33 -26.49
C GLY A 146 -0.36 -9.46 -25.47
N VAL A 147 -0.16 -9.21 -24.16
CA VAL A 147 -0.31 -10.18 -23.07
C VAL A 147 -1.62 -9.94 -22.34
N HIS A 148 -2.39 -11.00 -22.08
CA HIS A 148 -3.63 -10.90 -21.33
C HIS A 148 -3.40 -10.38 -19.90
N LEU A 149 -4.24 -9.46 -19.43
CA LEU A 149 -4.17 -8.93 -18.07
C LEU A 149 -4.40 -10.01 -17.00
N SER A 150 -5.12 -11.05 -17.33
CA SER A 150 -5.37 -12.22 -16.48
C SER A 150 -4.21 -13.24 -16.47
N ALA A 151 -3.23 -13.12 -17.39
CA ALA A 151 -2.13 -14.07 -17.51
C ALA A 151 -1.18 -14.04 -16.32
N THR A 152 -0.63 -15.19 -15.95
CA THR A 152 0.41 -15.35 -14.94
C THR A 152 1.63 -16.06 -15.53
N LEU A 153 2.82 -15.79 -15.03
CA LEU A 153 4.02 -16.52 -15.46
C LEU A 153 3.93 -18.02 -15.16
N ALA A 154 3.37 -18.38 -14.02
CA ALA A 154 3.28 -19.76 -13.56
C ALA A 154 2.39 -20.64 -14.45
N THR A 155 1.42 -20.06 -15.17
CA THR A 155 0.47 -20.80 -16.01
C THR A 155 0.61 -20.46 -17.49
N ALA A 156 1.64 -19.73 -17.89
CA ALA A 156 1.80 -19.22 -19.25
C ALA A 156 2.06 -20.28 -20.31
N GLY A 157 2.58 -21.48 -19.95
CA GLY A 157 2.82 -22.58 -20.90
C GLY A 157 3.63 -22.13 -22.11
N GLY A 158 3.11 -22.40 -23.31
CA GLY A 158 3.77 -22.01 -24.57
C GLY A 158 3.89 -20.50 -24.82
N SER A 159 3.18 -19.66 -24.06
CA SER A 159 3.26 -18.18 -24.12
C SER A 159 4.20 -17.58 -23.07
N LEU A 160 5.03 -18.40 -22.41
CA LEU A 160 5.91 -17.95 -21.32
C LEU A 160 6.80 -16.78 -21.72
N GLY A 161 7.38 -16.80 -22.91
CA GLY A 161 8.26 -15.73 -23.40
C GLY A 161 7.53 -14.38 -23.49
N SER A 162 6.34 -14.34 -24.08
CA SER A 162 5.57 -13.10 -24.19
C SER A 162 5.08 -12.58 -22.84
N VAL A 163 4.61 -13.48 -21.96
CA VAL A 163 4.19 -13.07 -20.60
C VAL A 163 5.37 -12.56 -19.78
N ALA A 164 6.55 -13.21 -19.90
CA ALA A 164 7.76 -12.80 -19.20
C ALA A 164 8.21 -11.39 -19.56
N VAL A 165 8.15 -11.01 -20.84
CA VAL A 165 8.53 -9.67 -21.31
C VAL A 165 7.73 -8.56 -20.64
N VAL A 166 6.48 -8.81 -20.24
CA VAL A 166 5.63 -7.83 -19.54
C VAL A 166 5.70 -8.00 -18.03
N ALA A 167 5.57 -9.24 -17.54
CA ALA A 167 5.45 -9.50 -16.10
C ALA A 167 6.78 -9.26 -15.34
N ILE A 168 7.93 -9.67 -15.90
CA ILE A 168 9.23 -9.52 -15.22
C ILE A 168 9.57 -8.04 -14.99
N PRO A 169 9.51 -7.14 -15.99
CA PRO A 169 9.73 -5.72 -15.74
C PRO A 169 8.78 -5.14 -14.69
N LEU A 170 7.48 -5.48 -14.72
CA LEU A 170 6.53 -5.02 -13.71
C LEU A 170 6.90 -5.51 -12.31
N MET A 171 7.32 -6.77 -12.16
CA MET A 171 7.79 -7.34 -10.89
C MET A 171 9.05 -6.62 -10.39
N ILE A 172 10.03 -6.38 -11.25
CA ILE A 172 11.27 -5.68 -10.90
C ILE A 172 10.95 -4.23 -10.49
N ILE A 173 10.16 -3.50 -11.27
CA ILE A 173 9.75 -2.13 -10.95
C ILE A 173 9.01 -2.10 -9.62
N ALA A 174 8.06 -3.01 -9.39
CA ALA A 174 7.32 -3.09 -8.13
C ALA A 174 8.25 -3.40 -6.94
N ALA A 175 9.17 -4.36 -7.07
CA ALA A 175 10.11 -4.72 -6.02
C ALA A 175 11.07 -3.58 -5.68
N VAL A 176 11.69 -2.96 -6.69
CA VAL A 176 12.59 -1.82 -6.54
C VAL A 176 11.86 -0.63 -5.90
N ALA A 177 10.68 -0.29 -6.40
CA ALA A 177 9.88 0.80 -5.85
C ALA A 177 9.44 0.51 -4.41
N THR A 178 9.06 -0.73 -4.07
CA THR A 178 8.74 -1.14 -2.70
C THR A 178 9.97 -0.99 -1.79
N HIS A 179 11.16 -1.37 -2.24
CA HIS A 179 12.40 -1.21 -1.49
C HIS A 179 12.68 0.27 -1.17
N PHE A 180 12.63 1.14 -2.18
CA PHE A 180 12.91 2.57 -2.00
C PHE A 180 11.87 3.29 -1.15
N THR A 181 10.59 2.99 -1.32
CA THR A 181 9.51 3.56 -0.48
C THR A 181 9.63 3.09 0.96
N ALA A 182 9.97 1.82 1.20
CA ALA A 182 10.23 1.29 2.55
C ALA A 182 11.47 1.96 3.18
N ARG A 183 12.55 2.09 2.42
CA ARG A 183 13.77 2.77 2.88
C ARG A 183 13.51 4.23 3.27
N ALA A 184 12.74 4.97 2.47
CA ALA A 184 12.36 6.34 2.76
C ALA A 184 11.51 6.44 4.03
N SER A 185 10.60 5.49 4.25
CA SER A 185 9.78 5.41 5.47
C SER A 185 10.64 5.10 6.70
N VAL A 186 11.56 4.15 6.60
CA VAL A 186 12.47 3.76 7.71
C VAL A 186 13.39 4.91 8.11
N ALA A 187 13.92 5.66 7.15
CA ALA A 187 14.80 6.79 7.42
C ALA A 187 14.14 7.90 8.27
N ARG A 188 12.81 7.94 8.33
CA ARG A 188 12.02 8.93 9.08
C ARG A 188 11.42 8.40 10.37
N GLN A 189 11.70 7.15 10.73
CA GLN A 189 11.21 6.56 11.97
C GLN A 189 11.91 7.19 13.18
N PRO A 190 11.18 7.41 14.30
CA PRO A 190 11.79 7.81 15.57
C PRO A 190 12.81 6.78 16.03
N LYS A 191 13.88 7.25 16.70
CA LYS A 191 14.86 6.33 17.30
C LYS A 191 14.20 5.50 18.39
N PRO A 192 14.49 4.18 18.46
CA PRO A 192 13.90 3.31 19.49
C PRO A 192 14.27 3.76 20.90
N ALA A 193 13.39 3.46 21.84
CA ALA A 193 13.54 3.92 23.23
C ALA A 193 14.54 3.08 24.03
N ASN A 194 14.65 1.78 23.74
CA ASN A 194 15.54 0.83 24.42
C ASN A 194 16.03 -0.26 23.45
N ASP A 195 16.92 -1.12 23.91
CA ASP A 195 17.52 -2.19 23.10
C ASP A 195 16.50 -3.21 22.59
N ALA A 196 15.48 -3.56 23.39
CA ALA A 196 14.42 -4.47 22.98
C ALA A 196 13.56 -3.85 21.85
N ALA A 197 13.18 -2.58 21.99
CA ALA A 197 12.48 -1.84 20.93
C ALA A 197 13.37 -1.66 19.69
N ALA A 198 14.67 -1.45 19.88
CA ALA A 198 15.64 -1.36 18.79
C ALA A 198 15.73 -2.68 18.01
N GLN A 199 15.75 -3.81 18.69
CA GLN A 199 15.77 -5.12 18.06
C GLN A 199 14.47 -5.38 17.27
N GLN A 200 13.30 -5.09 17.86
CA GLN A 200 12.01 -5.23 17.18
C GLN A 200 11.93 -4.30 15.95
N THR A 201 12.32 -3.04 16.10
CA THR A 201 12.36 -2.07 14.99
C THR A 201 13.29 -2.55 13.87
N ARG A 202 14.46 -3.09 14.21
CA ARG A 202 15.41 -3.62 13.24
C ARG A 202 14.82 -4.79 12.43
N ILE A 203 14.11 -5.71 13.09
CA ILE A 203 13.43 -6.83 12.42
C ILE A 203 12.35 -6.30 11.47
N MET A 204 11.49 -5.39 11.95
CA MET A 204 10.44 -4.79 11.13
C MET A 204 11.00 -4.01 9.93
N ASN A 205 12.11 -3.29 10.11
CA ASN A 205 12.77 -2.57 9.05
C ASN A 205 13.39 -3.52 8.02
N MET A 206 14.00 -4.61 8.45
CA MET A 206 14.51 -5.66 7.57
C MET A 206 13.36 -6.31 6.76
N LEU A 207 12.24 -6.64 7.42
CA LEU A 207 11.06 -7.19 6.75
C LEU A 207 10.53 -6.24 5.68
N SER A 208 10.37 -4.96 6.03
CA SER A 208 9.81 -3.96 5.10
C SER A 208 10.73 -3.64 3.93
N GLN A 209 12.06 -3.55 4.16
CA GLN A 209 13.03 -3.15 3.13
C GLN A 209 13.47 -4.30 2.23
N TRP A 210 13.47 -5.55 2.72
CA TRP A 210 14.02 -6.68 1.99
C TRP A 210 13.01 -7.81 1.76
N VAL A 211 12.30 -8.25 2.80
CA VAL A 211 11.42 -9.43 2.68
C VAL A 211 10.21 -9.12 1.80
N PHE A 212 9.57 -7.94 1.97
CA PHE A 212 8.43 -7.57 1.12
C PHE A 212 8.81 -7.33 -0.34
N PRO A 213 9.87 -6.60 -0.70
CA PRO A 213 10.32 -6.50 -2.09
C PRO A 213 10.70 -7.85 -2.71
N LEU A 214 11.42 -8.69 -1.98
CA LEU A 214 11.72 -10.06 -2.44
C LEU A 214 10.47 -10.90 -2.56
N GLY A 215 9.50 -10.74 -1.66
CA GLY A 215 8.19 -11.38 -1.74
C GLY A 215 7.47 -11.09 -3.05
N VAL A 216 7.57 -9.87 -3.58
CA VAL A 216 6.99 -9.52 -4.89
C VAL A 216 7.66 -10.34 -6.02
N LEU A 217 8.97 -10.58 -5.96
CA LEU A 217 9.69 -11.38 -6.95
C LEU A 217 9.36 -12.87 -6.83
N VAL A 218 9.22 -13.38 -5.60
CA VAL A 218 8.93 -14.81 -5.34
C VAL A 218 7.47 -15.16 -5.67
N PHE A 219 6.53 -14.32 -5.26
CA PHE A 219 5.09 -14.56 -5.47
C PHE A 219 4.55 -13.94 -6.76
N GLY A 220 5.28 -13.01 -7.37
CA GLY A 220 4.89 -12.36 -8.62
C GLY A 220 4.58 -13.32 -9.77
N PRO A 221 5.33 -14.43 -9.95
CA PRO A 221 5.02 -15.40 -11.02
C PRO A 221 3.61 -16.00 -10.96
N VAL A 222 3.01 -16.12 -9.79
CA VAL A 222 1.62 -16.64 -9.64
C VAL A 222 0.56 -15.54 -9.69
N MET A 223 0.98 -14.27 -9.78
CA MET A 223 0.05 -13.14 -9.83
C MET A 223 -0.29 -12.76 -11.27
N PRO A 224 -1.56 -12.45 -11.57
CA PRO A 224 -1.96 -11.87 -12.86
C PRO A 224 -1.23 -10.56 -13.16
N VAL A 225 -0.97 -10.29 -14.44
CA VAL A 225 -0.37 -9.02 -14.91
C VAL A 225 -1.14 -7.80 -14.37
N ALA A 226 -2.46 -7.87 -14.29
CA ALA A 226 -3.30 -6.81 -13.70
C ALA A 226 -2.94 -6.50 -12.23
N ILE A 227 -2.56 -7.50 -11.44
CA ILE A 227 -2.14 -7.32 -10.05
C ILE A 227 -0.72 -6.75 -9.96
N LEU A 228 0.17 -7.15 -10.86
CA LEU A 228 1.50 -6.54 -10.95
C LEU A 228 1.40 -5.04 -11.30
N LEU A 229 0.49 -4.68 -12.21
CA LEU A 229 0.19 -3.29 -12.54
C LEU A 229 -0.35 -2.51 -11.33
N TYR A 230 -1.25 -3.13 -10.55
CA TYR A 230 -1.71 -2.56 -9.29
C TYR A 230 -0.53 -2.25 -8.35
N PHE A 231 0.42 -3.19 -8.15
CA PHE A 231 1.58 -2.96 -7.29
C PHE A 231 2.46 -1.81 -7.79
N VAL A 232 2.71 -1.72 -9.09
CA VAL A 232 3.47 -0.61 -9.68
C VAL A 232 2.76 0.72 -9.41
N THR A 233 1.46 0.80 -9.69
CA THR A 233 0.65 2.01 -9.46
C THR A 233 0.62 2.41 -7.99
N GLN A 234 0.47 1.43 -7.11
CA GLN A 234 0.46 1.60 -5.67
C GLN A 234 1.77 2.20 -5.15
N ASN A 235 2.90 1.68 -5.62
CA ASN A 235 4.22 2.19 -5.26
C ASN A 235 4.49 3.57 -5.83
N ALA A 236 4.07 3.83 -7.09
CA ALA A 236 4.18 5.15 -7.71
C ALA A 236 3.40 6.20 -6.91
N TRP A 237 2.17 5.89 -6.47
CA TRP A 237 1.40 6.76 -5.60
C TRP A 237 2.10 6.99 -4.27
N THR A 238 2.59 5.93 -3.61
CA THR A 238 3.29 6.03 -2.32
C THR A 238 4.51 6.93 -2.44
N PHE A 239 5.30 6.75 -3.50
CA PHE A 239 6.46 7.61 -3.78
C PHE A 239 6.06 9.07 -3.97
N ALA A 240 5.05 9.35 -4.81
CA ALA A 240 4.54 10.70 -5.04
C ALA A 240 4.01 11.34 -3.74
N GLN A 241 3.24 10.58 -2.96
CA GLN A 241 2.69 11.03 -1.68
C GLN A 241 3.79 11.34 -0.67
N GLN A 242 4.80 10.48 -0.54
CA GLN A 242 5.95 10.71 0.33
C GLN A 242 6.71 11.97 -0.10
N HIS A 243 6.98 12.13 -1.39
CA HIS A 243 7.72 13.29 -1.90
C HIS A 243 6.97 14.61 -1.65
N LEU A 244 5.66 14.63 -1.92
CA LEU A 244 4.84 15.83 -1.74
C LEU A 244 4.67 16.23 -0.27
N ILE A 245 4.44 15.26 0.60
CA ILE A 245 4.16 15.54 2.02
C ILE A 245 5.46 15.89 2.74
N TYR A 246 6.49 15.08 2.59
CA TYR A 246 7.76 15.28 3.27
C TYR A 246 8.52 16.50 2.74
N GLY A 247 8.44 16.79 1.44
CA GLY A 247 9.03 18.01 0.87
C GLY A 247 8.40 19.30 1.40
N ARG A 248 7.12 19.28 1.80
CA ARG A 248 6.46 20.41 2.47
C ARG A 248 6.93 20.56 3.93
N GLU A 249 7.13 19.46 4.61
CA GLU A 249 7.61 19.46 6.00
C GLU A 249 9.05 19.97 6.12
N ASP A 250 9.93 19.52 5.25
CA ASP A 250 11.32 19.96 5.21
C ASP A 250 11.40 21.48 4.96
N LYS A 251 10.58 22.01 4.05
CA LYS A 251 10.48 23.46 3.79
C LYS A 251 9.93 24.24 4.99
N ALA A 252 8.91 23.73 5.68
CA ALA A 252 8.34 24.37 6.86
C ALA A 252 9.35 24.39 8.02
N GLY A 253 10.07 23.30 8.26
CA GLY A 253 11.13 23.22 9.27
C GLY A 253 12.31 24.15 9.01
N VAL A 254 12.70 24.31 7.73
CA VAL A 254 13.74 25.28 7.34
C VAL A 254 13.26 26.72 7.54
N ALA A 255 12.00 27.03 7.22
CA ALA A 255 11.43 28.36 7.42
C ALA A 255 11.38 28.76 8.90
N VAL A 256 10.95 27.84 9.78
CA VAL A 256 10.92 28.08 11.24
C VAL A 256 12.34 28.35 11.80
N ARG A 257 13.34 27.58 11.38
CA ARG A 257 14.73 27.81 11.79
C ARG A 257 15.31 29.12 11.24
N ALA A 258 14.93 29.52 10.03
CA ALA A 258 15.38 30.78 9.44
C ALA A 258 14.75 32.02 10.07
N THR A 259 13.54 31.89 10.65
CA THR A 259 12.85 33.01 11.35
C THR A 259 13.25 33.16 12.84
N GLY A 260 14.07 32.25 13.39
CA GLY A 260 14.58 32.36 14.77
C GLY A 260 13.51 32.29 15.88
N ILE A 261 12.31 31.79 15.56
CA ILE A 261 11.23 31.62 16.53
C ILE A 261 11.40 30.22 17.14
N GLU A 262 12.42 30.06 17.98
CA GLU A 262 12.46 29.00 18.98
C GLU A 262 11.97 29.60 20.29
N SER A 263 10.73 29.27 20.64
CA SER A 263 10.18 29.55 22.00
C SER A 263 10.42 28.38 22.93
#